data_0b99eae1539fbffeda1e1923779aae26
#
_entry.id   0b99eae1539fbffeda1e1923779aae26
#
_cell.length_a   1.000
_cell.length_b   1.000
_cell.length_c   1.000
_cell.angle_alpha   90.00
_cell.angle_beta   90.00
_cell.angle_gamma   90.00
#
_symmetry.space_group_name_H-M   'P 1'
#
loop_
_entity.id
_entity.type
_entity.pdbx_description
1 polymer ?
#
loop_
_entity_poly.entity_id
_entity_poly.type
_entity_poly.pdbx_seq_one_letter_code
_entity_poly.pdbx_strand_id
1 'polypeptide(L)'
;MAKIVQTAGRNALGEFAPEFAHFNDDVLFGENWNNQDIDVKTRSIITVVALMTSGITDSSLKFHLQNAKNHGVTQKEIAAIITHVAFYAGWPKGWAVFNLAKEVWSDGEGDLPYEDEAMRVHAKQMVFPIGEPNDTYAKYFIGQSYLAPVSTSQVGIFNVTFEPGCRNNWHIHHAKSGGGQILVCVAGRGYYQEEGKEAIELNPGDCINIPAEVKHWHGAAPDSWFSHFAVEVPGEEISNEWCEAVTDAEYGKLKD
;
A
#
# COMPACT_ATOMS: atom_id res chain seq x y z
N MET A 1 -3.53 14.67 -16.74
CA MET A 1 -2.20 14.41 -16.16
C MET A 1 -1.41 15.71 -16.08
N ALA A 2 -0.48 15.84 -15.12
CA ALA A 2 0.43 16.98 -15.08
C ALA A 2 1.35 16.93 -16.31
N LYS A 3 1.64 18.12 -16.88
CA LYS A 3 2.52 18.25 -18.04
C LYS A 3 3.95 17.88 -17.63
N ILE A 4 4.62 17.04 -18.41
CA ILE A 4 6.04 16.71 -18.21
C ILE A 4 6.85 17.95 -18.62
N VAL A 5 7.71 18.41 -17.72
CA VAL A 5 8.65 19.50 -17.94
C VAL A 5 10.04 19.00 -17.60
N GLN A 6 10.98 19.21 -18.48
CA GLN A 6 12.39 18.82 -18.30
C GLN A 6 13.30 20.04 -18.52
N THR A 7 14.35 20.13 -17.76
CA THR A 7 15.39 21.16 -17.84
C THR A 7 16.80 20.58 -17.80
N ALA A 8 16.93 19.25 -17.81
CA ALA A 8 18.22 18.58 -17.68
C ALA A 8 19.19 18.90 -18.81
N GLY A 9 18.67 19.09 -20.04
CA GLY A 9 19.48 19.47 -21.19
C GLY A 9 20.11 20.85 -20.99
N ARG A 10 19.29 21.85 -20.61
CA ARG A 10 19.78 23.22 -20.33
C ARG A 10 20.76 23.24 -19.15
N ASN A 11 20.45 22.51 -18.08
CA ASN A 11 21.28 22.51 -16.89
C ASN A 11 22.65 21.86 -17.13
N ALA A 12 22.71 20.81 -17.94
CA ALA A 12 23.95 20.06 -18.20
C ALA A 12 24.76 20.64 -19.38
N LEU A 13 24.09 21.06 -20.44
CA LEU A 13 24.71 21.35 -21.74
C LEU A 13 24.31 22.71 -22.36
N GLY A 14 23.51 23.52 -21.65
CA GLY A 14 22.91 24.72 -22.24
C GLY A 14 23.90 25.71 -22.87
N GLU A 15 25.08 25.93 -22.26
CA GLU A 15 26.10 26.80 -22.82
C GLU A 15 26.97 26.09 -23.86
N PHE A 16 27.18 24.79 -23.70
CA PHE A 16 28.02 24.00 -24.61
C PHE A 16 27.30 23.55 -25.87
N ALA A 17 26.00 23.16 -25.76
CA ALA A 17 25.20 22.66 -26.85
C ALA A 17 23.75 23.14 -26.74
N PRO A 18 23.49 24.46 -26.97
CA PRO A 18 22.17 25.05 -26.72
C PRO A 18 21.05 24.48 -27.61
N GLU A 19 21.35 24.13 -28.85
CA GLU A 19 20.40 23.51 -29.75
C GLU A 19 20.01 22.10 -29.31
N PHE A 20 20.99 21.31 -28.87
CA PHE A 20 20.69 19.97 -28.29
C PHE A 20 19.87 20.08 -27.01
N ALA A 21 20.18 21.03 -26.13
CA ALA A 21 19.42 21.28 -24.92
C ALA A 21 17.97 21.68 -25.23
N HIS A 22 17.74 22.52 -26.23
CA HIS A 22 16.40 22.88 -26.71
C HIS A 22 15.65 21.66 -27.24
N PHE A 23 16.25 20.86 -28.10
CA PHE A 23 15.59 19.66 -28.60
C PHE A 23 15.26 18.65 -27.51
N ASN A 24 16.17 18.47 -26.53
CA ASN A 24 15.92 17.59 -25.40
C ASN A 24 14.75 18.09 -24.52
N ASP A 25 14.84 19.34 -24.07
CA ASP A 25 13.92 19.84 -23.05
C ASP A 25 12.55 20.26 -23.63
N ASP A 26 12.56 20.97 -24.75
CA ASP A 26 11.31 21.55 -25.28
C ASP A 26 10.61 20.61 -26.28
N VAL A 27 11.36 19.99 -27.18
CA VAL A 27 10.76 19.16 -28.24
C VAL A 27 10.54 17.72 -27.74
N LEU A 28 11.59 17.03 -27.28
CA LEU A 28 11.46 15.65 -26.84
C LEU A 28 10.52 15.57 -25.63
N PHE A 29 10.90 16.22 -24.51
CA PHE A 29 10.09 16.12 -23.29
C PHE A 29 8.91 17.10 -23.27
N GLY A 30 9.06 18.30 -23.80
CA GLY A 30 8.02 19.34 -23.79
C GLY A 30 6.86 19.08 -24.74
N GLU A 31 7.12 18.47 -25.91
CA GLU A 31 6.10 18.19 -26.92
C GLU A 31 5.83 16.68 -27.06
N ASN A 32 6.84 15.87 -27.44
CA ASN A 32 6.63 14.47 -27.76
C ASN A 32 6.17 13.64 -26.54
N TRP A 33 6.79 13.79 -25.38
CA TRP A 33 6.37 13.09 -24.17
C TRP A 33 5.01 13.54 -23.62
N ASN A 34 4.54 14.71 -24.01
CA ASN A 34 3.21 15.25 -23.65
C ASN A 34 2.13 14.97 -24.68
N ASN A 35 2.47 14.36 -25.81
CA ASN A 35 1.48 13.91 -26.79
C ASN A 35 0.62 12.78 -26.22
N GLN A 36 -0.72 12.92 -26.29
CA GLN A 36 -1.69 12.03 -25.64
C GLN A 36 -2.11 10.82 -26.49
N ASP A 37 -1.55 10.64 -27.70
CA ASP A 37 -1.86 9.49 -28.56
C ASP A 37 -1.38 8.16 -27.96
N ILE A 38 -0.36 8.23 -27.10
CA ILE A 38 0.15 7.11 -26.31
C ILE A 38 0.27 7.60 -24.87
N ASP A 39 -0.24 6.82 -23.89
CA ASP A 39 -0.11 7.15 -22.49
C ASP A 39 1.36 7.13 -22.03
N VAL A 40 1.65 7.85 -20.94
CA VAL A 40 3.02 8.03 -20.45
C VAL A 40 3.67 6.73 -19.96
N LYS A 41 2.89 5.78 -19.43
CA LYS A 41 3.37 4.47 -19.00
C LYS A 41 3.84 3.65 -20.21
N THR A 42 3.01 3.58 -21.24
CA THR A 42 3.34 2.90 -22.50
C THR A 42 4.56 3.55 -23.16
N ARG A 43 4.65 4.87 -23.17
CA ARG A 43 5.79 5.62 -23.70
C ARG A 43 7.10 5.27 -22.97
N SER A 44 7.04 5.16 -21.66
CA SER A 44 8.18 4.75 -20.83
C SER A 44 8.64 3.31 -21.15
N ILE A 45 7.69 2.39 -21.32
CA ILE A 45 7.97 1.00 -21.71
C ILE A 45 8.68 0.96 -23.08
N ILE A 46 8.13 1.68 -24.06
CA ILE A 46 8.73 1.75 -25.42
C ILE A 46 10.16 2.28 -25.34
N THR A 47 10.42 3.31 -24.54
CA THR A 47 11.75 3.89 -24.38
C THR A 47 12.73 2.90 -23.77
N VAL A 48 12.33 2.20 -22.68
CA VAL A 48 13.17 1.15 -22.07
C VAL A 48 13.48 0.03 -23.06
N VAL A 49 12.48 -0.43 -23.81
CA VAL A 49 12.66 -1.47 -24.85
C VAL A 49 13.61 -0.99 -25.94
N ALA A 50 13.44 0.24 -26.44
CA ALA A 50 14.31 0.81 -27.46
C ALA A 50 15.78 0.89 -27.01
N LEU A 51 16.03 1.36 -25.79
CA LEU A 51 17.38 1.45 -25.23
C LEU A 51 18.00 0.07 -25.02
N MET A 52 17.26 -0.88 -24.45
CA MET A 52 17.71 -2.25 -24.26
C MET A 52 18.08 -2.90 -25.59
N THR A 53 17.24 -2.79 -26.61
CA THR A 53 17.48 -3.40 -27.92
C THR A 53 18.69 -2.76 -28.64
N SER A 54 18.89 -1.44 -28.46
CA SER A 54 20.03 -0.72 -28.98
C SER A 54 21.34 -1.00 -28.22
N GLY A 55 21.30 -1.74 -27.11
CA GLY A 55 22.47 -2.10 -26.31
C GLY A 55 22.93 -1.01 -25.35
N ILE A 56 22.10 0.00 -25.09
CA ILE A 56 22.35 1.02 -24.06
C ILE A 56 21.92 0.41 -22.72
N THR A 57 22.89 0.09 -21.87
CA THR A 57 22.70 -0.62 -20.60
C THR A 57 23.45 0.06 -19.45
N ASP A 58 23.61 1.35 -19.53
CA ASP A 58 24.30 2.21 -18.57
C ASP A 58 23.33 3.07 -17.74
N SER A 59 23.84 4.14 -17.16
CA SER A 59 23.08 5.11 -16.35
C SER A 59 21.91 5.76 -17.11
N SER A 60 22.02 5.88 -18.44
CA SER A 60 20.92 6.42 -19.27
C SER A 60 19.69 5.51 -19.21
N LEU A 61 19.90 4.19 -19.33
CA LEU A 61 18.81 3.23 -19.18
C LEU A 61 18.27 3.22 -17.74
N LYS A 62 19.13 3.31 -16.73
CA LYS A 62 18.69 3.37 -15.33
C LYS A 62 17.74 4.55 -15.07
N PHE A 63 18.06 5.74 -15.64
CA PHE A 63 17.17 6.90 -15.59
C PHE A 63 15.79 6.61 -16.20
N HIS A 64 15.74 5.93 -17.35
CA HIS A 64 14.46 5.59 -18.00
C HIS A 64 13.72 4.47 -17.29
N LEU A 65 14.40 3.54 -16.62
CA LEU A 65 13.77 2.57 -15.73
C LEU A 65 13.12 3.27 -14.52
N GLN A 66 13.81 4.26 -13.91
CA GLN A 66 13.24 5.06 -12.83
C GLN A 66 11.99 5.84 -13.30
N ASN A 67 12.04 6.43 -14.50
CA ASN A 67 10.88 7.09 -15.08
C ASN A 67 9.73 6.11 -15.34
N ALA A 68 10.02 4.89 -15.81
CA ALA A 68 9.01 3.86 -15.99
C ALA A 68 8.32 3.50 -14.68
N LYS A 69 9.09 3.32 -13.59
CA LYS A 69 8.56 3.13 -12.23
C LYS A 69 7.66 4.29 -11.79
N ASN A 70 8.12 5.53 -11.95
CA ASN A 70 7.38 6.74 -11.59
C ASN A 70 6.09 6.92 -12.40
N HIS A 71 6.02 6.36 -13.60
CA HIS A 71 4.84 6.36 -14.47
C HIS A 71 3.98 5.09 -14.32
N GLY A 72 4.18 4.32 -13.24
CA GLY A 72 3.32 3.22 -12.86
C GLY A 72 3.64 1.87 -13.51
N VAL A 73 4.86 1.69 -14.04
CA VAL A 73 5.33 0.35 -14.45
C VAL A 73 5.74 -0.41 -13.20
N THR A 74 5.07 -1.53 -12.94
CA THR A 74 5.31 -2.37 -11.79
C THR A 74 6.58 -3.24 -11.96
N GLN A 75 7.11 -3.76 -10.86
CA GLN A 75 8.23 -4.72 -10.89
C GLN A 75 7.87 -5.97 -11.72
N LYS A 76 6.64 -6.46 -11.61
CA LYS A 76 6.16 -7.62 -12.36
C LYS A 76 6.09 -7.34 -13.86
N GLU A 77 5.58 -6.17 -14.25
CA GLU A 77 5.52 -5.75 -15.64
C GLU A 77 6.92 -5.61 -16.23
N ILE A 78 7.82 -4.86 -15.56
CA ILE A 78 9.18 -4.66 -16.10
C ILE A 78 9.94 -5.98 -16.20
N ALA A 79 9.78 -6.90 -15.25
CA ALA A 79 10.36 -8.22 -15.31
C ALA A 79 9.85 -9.02 -16.52
N ALA A 80 8.54 -9.00 -16.79
CA ALA A 80 7.93 -9.65 -17.93
C ALA A 80 8.39 -9.02 -19.25
N ILE A 81 8.48 -7.68 -19.33
CA ILE A 81 8.95 -6.93 -20.49
C ILE A 81 10.40 -7.29 -20.81
N ILE A 82 11.32 -7.21 -19.82
CA ILE A 82 12.74 -7.55 -20.02
C ILE A 82 12.89 -8.99 -20.46
N THR A 83 12.14 -9.93 -19.83
CA THR A 83 12.16 -11.34 -20.19
C THR A 83 11.73 -11.53 -21.64
N HIS A 84 10.60 -10.95 -22.04
CA HIS A 84 10.10 -11.05 -23.40
C HIS A 84 11.10 -10.48 -24.41
N VAL A 85 11.62 -9.28 -24.17
CA VAL A 85 12.57 -8.60 -25.05
C VAL A 85 13.89 -9.36 -25.16
N ALA A 86 14.33 -10.07 -24.12
CA ALA A 86 15.57 -10.86 -24.14
C ALA A 86 15.55 -11.98 -25.21
N PHE A 87 14.39 -12.53 -25.57
CA PHE A 87 14.27 -13.48 -26.67
C PHE A 87 14.58 -12.88 -28.05
N TYR A 88 14.38 -11.57 -28.21
CA TYR A 88 14.60 -10.84 -29.46
C TYR A 88 15.91 -10.07 -29.50
N ALA A 89 16.35 -9.56 -28.34
CA ALA A 89 17.54 -8.71 -28.20
C ALA A 89 18.79 -9.45 -27.65
N GLY A 90 18.59 -10.65 -27.10
CA GLY A 90 19.64 -11.50 -26.54
C GLY A 90 19.75 -11.44 -25.00
N TRP A 91 20.01 -12.60 -24.38
CA TRP A 91 20.13 -12.78 -22.95
C TRP A 91 21.15 -11.86 -22.25
N PRO A 92 22.36 -11.58 -22.80
CA PRO A 92 23.30 -10.70 -22.14
C PRO A 92 22.74 -9.30 -21.88
N LYS A 93 21.94 -8.75 -22.82
CA LYS A 93 21.25 -7.48 -22.63
C LYS A 93 20.17 -7.59 -21.55
N GLY A 94 19.39 -8.70 -21.56
CA GLY A 94 18.42 -8.97 -20.49
C GLY A 94 19.04 -8.94 -19.10
N TRP A 95 20.17 -9.64 -18.90
CA TRP A 95 20.89 -9.65 -17.63
C TRP A 95 21.36 -8.26 -17.20
N ALA A 96 21.94 -7.49 -18.13
CA ALA A 96 22.39 -6.13 -17.83
C ALA A 96 21.22 -5.23 -17.38
N VAL A 97 20.08 -5.30 -18.09
CA VAL A 97 18.90 -4.50 -17.75
C VAL A 97 18.24 -4.98 -16.46
N PHE A 98 18.20 -6.29 -16.18
CA PHE A 98 17.72 -6.79 -14.88
C PHE A 98 18.54 -6.29 -13.69
N ASN A 99 19.87 -6.20 -13.84
CA ASN A 99 20.72 -5.64 -12.78
C ASN A 99 20.34 -4.19 -12.48
N LEU A 100 20.15 -3.36 -13.50
CA LEU A 100 19.69 -1.97 -13.33
C LEU A 100 18.24 -1.91 -12.78
N ALA A 101 17.35 -2.75 -13.28
CA ALA A 101 15.98 -2.79 -12.80
C ALA A 101 15.90 -3.19 -11.33
N LYS A 102 16.69 -4.17 -10.88
CA LYS A 102 16.80 -4.54 -9.46
C LYS A 102 17.20 -3.36 -8.58
N GLU A 103 18.14 -2.51 -9.03
CA GLU A 103 18.53 -1.32 -8.29
C GLU A 103 17.37 -0.28 -8.20
N VAL A 104 16.58 -0.13 -9.27
CA VAL A 104 15.46 0.81 -9.34
C VAL A 104 14.27 0.34 -8.50
N TRP A 105 13.98 -0.97 -8.49
CA TRP A 105 12.89 -1.56 -7.71
C TRP A 105 13.36 -2.18 -6.38
N SER A 106 14.59 -1.87 -5.90
CA SER A 106 15.16 -2.41 -4.65
C SER A 106 14.55 -1.80 -3.38
N ASP A 107 13.81 -0.70 -3.48
CA ASP A 107 13.34 0.07 -2.32
C ASP A 107 12.13 -0.55 -1.60
N GLY A 108 11.96 -1.88 -1.70
CA GLY A 108 10.91 -2.60 -0.98
C GLY A 108 9.49 -2.41 -1.53
N GLU A 109 9.34 -1.69 -2.66
CA GLU A 109 8.11 -1.70 -3.44
C GLU A 109 8.06 -2.96 -4.34
N GLY A 110 8.16 -4.15 -3.73
CA GLY A 110 7.62 -5.34 -4.33
C GLY A 110 6.15 -5.05 -4.64
N ASP A 111 5.65 -5.51 -5.79
CA ASP A 111 4.22 -5.50 -6.11
C ASP A 111 3.47 -5.96 -4.87
N LEU A 112 2.94 -5.01 -4.12
CA LEU A 112 1.99 -5.35 -3.08
C LEU A 112 0.86 -6.06 -3.82
N PRO A 113 0.42 -7.23 -3.38
CA PRO A 113 -0.52 -8.07 -4.09
C PRO A 113 -1.93 -7.46 -4.15
N TYR A 114 -2.01 -6.15 -4.06
CA TYR A 114 -3.25 -5.38 -3.97
C TYR A 114 -3.48 -4.63 -5.29
N GLU A 115 -4.63 -4.87 -5.92
CA GLU A 115 -5.03 -4.20 -7.16
C GLU A 115 -5.51 -2.76 -6.90
N ASP A 116 -6.09 -2.52 -5.74
CA ASP A 116 -6.63 -1.21 -5.33
C ASP A 116 -5.51 -0.25 -4.87
N GLU A 117 -5.52 0.97 -5.41
CA GLU A 117 -4.50 2.00 -5.11
C GLU A 117 -4.58 2.50 -3.66
N ALA A 118 -5.78 2.65 -3.10
CA ALA A 118 -5.94 3.08 -1.71
C ALA A 118 -5.41 2.02 -0.74
N MET A 119 -5.63 0.75 -1.06
CA MET A 119 -5.07 -0.37 -0.33
C MET A 119 -3.54 -0.40 -0.39
N ARG A 120 -2.95 -0.13 -1.56
CA ARG A 120 -1.49 -0.01 -1.73
C ARG A 120 -0.90 1.14 -0.93
N VAL A 121 -1.56 2.30 -0.95
CA VAL A 121 -1.12 3.47 -0.17
C VAL A 121 -1.17 3.16 1.32
N HIS A 122 -2.21 2.48 1.80
CA HIS A 122 -2.31 2.08 3.20
C HIS A 122 -1.24 1.05 3.57
N ALA A 123 -1.04 0.01 2.73
CA ALA A 123 -0.03 -1.03 2.95
C ALA A 123 1.40 -0.48 3.06
N LYS A 124 1.73 0.60 2.35
CA LYS A 124 3.04 1.28 2.45
C LYS A 124 3.32 1.91 3.82
N GLN A 125 2.29 2.14 4.62
CA GLN A 125 2.42 2.68 5.98
C GLN A 125 2.67 1.60 7.03
N MET A 126 2.60 0.32 6.63
CA MET A 126 2.69 -0.82 7.53
C MET A 126 3.97 -1.63 7.33
N VAL A 127 4.43 -2.24 8.42
CA VAL A 127 5.50 -3.25 8.39
C VAL A 127 4.91 -4.66 8.13
N PHE A 128 3.67 -4.90 8.57
CA PHE A 128 2.98 -6.18 8.44
C PHE A 128 1.98 -6.13 7.28
N PRO A 129 1.72 -7.28 6.60
CA PRO A 129 0.79 -7.31 5.48
C PRO A 129 -0.64 -6.99 5.94
N ILE A 130 -1.46 -6.46 5.02
CA ILE A 130 -2.91 -6.29 5.23
C ILE A 130 -3.57 -7.65 5.51
N GLY A 131 -3.14 -8.69 4.84
CA GLY A 131 -3.68 -10.04 4.98
C GLY A 131 -4.73 -10.38 3.93
N GLU A 132 -5.38 -11.53 4.16
CA GLU A 132 -6.45 -12.03 3.31
C GLU A 132 -7.81 -11.43 3.72
N PRO A 133 -8.82 -11.41 2.83
CA PRO A 133 -10.18 -11.04 3.20
C PRO A 133 -10.66 -11.83 4.43
N ASN A 134 -11.27 -11.13 5.37
CA ASN A 134 -11.68 -11.71 6.65
C ASN A 134 -13.04 -12.43 6.53
N ASP A 135 -13.13 -13.41 5.63
CA ASP A 135 -14.37 -14.12 5.31
C ASP A 135 -14.95 -14.90 6.49
N THR A 136 -14.07 -15.44 7.34
CA THR A 136 -14.47 -16.25 8.50
C THR A 136 -15.34 -15.47 9.50
N TYR A 137 -15.04 -14.20 9.68
CA TYR A 137 -15.74 -13.31 10.62
C TYR A 137 -16.59 -12.26 9.92
N ALA A 138 -16.71 -12.28 8.57
CA ALA A 138 -17.40 -11.26 7.77
C ALA A 138 -18.82 -10.92 8.28
N LYS A 139 -19.56 -11.91 8.78
CA LYS A 139 -20.92 -11.71 9.34
C LYS A 139 -20.95 -10.81 10.60
N TYR A 140 -19.83 -10.54 11.21
CA TYR A 140 -19.69 -9.69 12.39
C TYR A 140 -19.10 -8.33 12.07
N PHE A 141 -18.96 -8.00 10.78
CA PHE A 141 -18.41 -6.73 10.31
C PHE A 141 -19.37 -6.05 9.36
N ILE A 142 -19.39 -4.74 9.39
CA ILE A 142 -20.03 -3.90 8.38
C ILE A 142 -18.91 -3.31 7.52
N GLY A 143 -18.93 -3.59 6.22
CA GLY A 143 -17.83 -3.24 5.30
C GLY A 143 -16.77 -4.34 5.20
N GLN A 144 -15.72 -4.09 4.42
CA GLN A 144 -14.65 -5.06 4.17
C GLN A 144 -13.54 -4.94 5.20
N SER A 145 -13.11 -6.08 5.71
CA SER A 145 -11.92 -6.18 6.57
C SER A 145 -11.01 -7.30 6.12
N TYR A 146 -9.77 -7.27 6.58
CA TYR A 146 -8.71 -8.21 6.24
C TYR A 146 -8.02 -8.67 7.51
N LEU A 147 -7.42 -9.86 7.47
CA LEU A 147 -6.79 -10.48 8.63
C LEU A 147 -5.45 -11.11 8.24
N ALA A 148 -4.39 -10.72 8.94
CA ALA A 148 -3.08 -11.35 8.83
C ALA A 148 -2.63 -11.89 10.20
N PRO A 149 -2.33 -13.18 10.35
CA PRO A 149 -1.75 -13.70 11.58
C PRO A 149 -0.31 -13.19 11.74
N VAL A 150 0.00 -12.64 12.91
CA VAL A 150 1.35 -12.20 13.31
C VAL A 150 1.98 -13.22 14.26
N SER A 151 1.20 -13.74 15.20
CA SER A 151 1.59 -14.82 16.12
C SER A 151 0.38 -15.71 16.39
N THR A 152 0.59 -17.03 16.33
CA THR A 152 -0.44 -18.03 16.60
C THR A 152 -0.03 -19.01 17.70
N SER A 153 1.12 -18.76 18.33
CA SER A 153 1.64 -19.54 19.46
C SER A 153 1.85 -18.62 20.67
N GLN A 154 1.79 -19.13 21.89
CA GLN A 154 1.87 -18.40 23.15
C GLN A 154 0.77 -17.34 23.32
N VAL A 155 0.79 -16.29 22.48
CA VAL A 155 -0.20 -15.21 22.43
C VAL A 155 -0.68 -15.06 21.01
N GLY A 156 -2.01 -15.07 20.80
CA GLY A 156 -2.63 -14.76 19.52
C GLY A 156 -2.46 -13.26 19.20
N ILE A 157 -1.83 -12.96 18.09
CA ILE A 157 -1.68 -11.58 17.59
C ILE A 157 -2.06 -11.58 16.13
N PHE A 158 -3.01 -10.73 15.78
CA PHE A 158 -3.50 -10.58 14.43
C PHE A 158 -3.41 -9.11 14.00
N ASN A 159 -2.93 -8.85 12.79
CA ASN A 159 -3.11 -7.56 12.16
C ASN A 159 -4.50 -7.55 11.50
N VAL A 160 -5.39 -6.72 12.02
CA VAL A 160 -6.75 -6.53 11.49
C VAL A 160 -6.77 -5.21 10.75
N THR A 161 -7.12 -5.26 9.46
CA THR A 161 -7.21 -4.08 8.61
C THR A 161 -8.66 -3.87 8.17
N PHE A 162 -9.11 -2.63 8.22
CA PHE A 162 -10.45 -2.17 7.91
C PHE A 162 -10.40 -1.16 6.76
N GLU A 163 -11.26 -1.34 5.76
CA GLU A 163 -11.53 -0.29 4.78
C GLU A 163 -12.22 0.92 5.42
N PRO A 164 -12.17 2.11 4.79
CA PRO A 164 -12.91 3.29 5.27
C PRO A 164 -14.38 2.97 5.57
N GLY A 165 -14.84 3.33 6.74
CA GLY A 165 -16.21 3.06 7.21
C GLY A 165 -16.47 1.64 7.73
N CYS A 166 -15.53 0.72 7.57
CA CYS A 166 -15.69 -0.65 8.10
C CYS A 166 -15.53 -0.67 9.62
N ARG A 167 -16.40 -1.43 10.28
CA ARG A 167 -16.41 -1.62 11.73
C ARG A 167 -16.91 -3.01 12.10
N ASN A 168 -16.46 -3.54 13.23
CA ASN A 168 -17.03 -4.78 13.77
C ASN A 168 -18.30 -4.50 14.60
N ASN A 169 -19.01 -5.56 14.90
CA ASN A 169 -20.13 -5.53 15.82
C ASN A 169 -19.67 -5.24 17.25
N TRP A 170 -20.57 -4.80 18.10
CA TRP A 170 -20.39 -4.87 19.53
C TRP A 170 -20.02 -6.31 19.93
N HIS A 171 -19.03 -6.46 20.82
CA HIS A 171 -18.59 -7.78 21.27
C HIS A 171 -17.94 -7.71 22.66
N ILE A 172 -17.82 -8.87 23.28
CA ILE A 172 -17.24 -9.03 24.62
C ILE A 172 -16.22 -10.15 24.56
N HIS A 173 -15.07 -9.93 25.17
CA HIS A 173 -14.09 -10.97 25.47
C HIS A 173 -14.31 -11.46 26.90
N HIS A 174 -14.90 -12.62 27.06
CA HIS A 174 -15.14 -13.22 28.36
C HIS A 174 -13.89 -13.92 28.88
N ALA A 175 -13.67 -13.88 30.20
CA ALA A 175 -12.68 -14.71 30.88
C ALA A 175 -13.01 -14.82 32.37
N LYS A 176 -12.69 -15.97 32.95
CA LYS A 176 -12.81 -16.18 34.39
C LYS A 176 -11.73 -15.45 35.18
N SER A 177 -10.52 -15.38 34.62
CA SER A 177 -9.40 -14.56 35.12
C SER A 177 -8.46 -14.20 33.99
N GLY A 178 -7.80 -13.04 34.04
CA GLY A 178 -7.03 -12.48 32.93
C GLY A 178 -7.94 -12.17 31.74
N GLY A 179 -7.51 -12.48 30.52
CA GLY A 179 -8.30 -12.29 29.30
C GLY A 179 -8.46 -10.82 28.88
N GLY A 180 -9.38 -10.60 27.94
CA GLY A 180 -9.56 -9.31 27.28
C GLY A 180 -8.71 -9.19 26.02
N GLN A 181 -8.57 -7.96 25.52
CA GLN A 181 -7.84 -7.67 24.29
C GLN A 181 -6.99 -6.42 24.42
N ILE A 182 -5.86 -6.39 23.73
CA ILE A 182 -5.09 -5.15 23.55
C ILE A 182 -5.13 -4.78 22.06
N LEU A 183 -5.48 -3.53 21.77
CA LEU A 183 -5.38 -2.96 20.43
C LEU A 183 -4.17 -2.05 20.35
N VAL A 184 -3.35 -2.22 19.32
CA VAL A 184 -2.25 -1.31 19.02
C VAL A 184 -2.45 -0.80 17.59
N CYS A 185 -2.75 0.48 17.41
CA CYS A 185 -2.89 1.08 16.11
C CYS A 185 -1.53 1.10 15.39
N VAL A 186 -1.46 0.53 14.18
CA VAL A 186 -0.21 0.44 13.40
C VAL A 186 -0.25 1.29 12.12
N ALA A 187 -1.43 1.59 11.57
CA ALA A 187 -1.56 2.45 10.40
C ALA A 187 -2.98 3.03 10.26
N GLY A 188 -3.07 4.19 9.61
CA GLY A 188 -4.35 4.85 9.34
C GLY A 188 -5.00 5.45 10.57
N ARG A 189 -6.33 5.62 10.53
CA ARG A 189 -7.12 6.23 11.61
C ARG A 189 -8.40 5.44 11.85
N GLY A 190 -8.70 5.17 13.12
CA GLY A 190 -9.89 4.41 13.50
C GLY A 190 -10.45 4.84 14.84
N TYR A 191 -11.40 4.08 15.33
CA TYR A 191 -12.10 4.34 16.58
C TYR A 191 -12.25 3.07 17.41
N TYR A 192 -12.26 3.27 18.73
CA TYR A 192 -12.65 2.30 19.73
C TYR A 192 -13.72 2.90 20.63
N GLN A 193 -14.73 2.13 21.01
CA GLN A 193 -15.77 2.58 21.93
C GLN A 193 -16.21 1.46 22.86
N GLU A 194 -16.26 1.76 24.16
CA GLU A 194 -16.96 0.95 25.17
C GLU A 194 -18.43 1.34 25.25
N GLU A 195 -19.30 0.38 25.58
CA GLU A 195 -20.70 0.66 25.79
C GLU A 195 -20.93 1.75 26.85
N GLY A 196 -21.75 2.73 26.50
CA GLY A 196 -22.07 3.86 27.38
C GLY A 196 -20.97 4.94 27.49
N LYS A 197 -19.85 4.83 26.75
CA LYS A 197 -18.80 5.85 26.72
C LYS A 197 -18.72 6.53 25.35
N GLU A 198 -18.01 7.64 25.29
CA GLU A 198 -17.67 8.28 24.01
C GLU A 198 -16.62 7.45 23.25
N ALA A 199 -16.68 7.49 21.92
CA ALA A 199 -15.67 6.86 21.08
C ALA A 199 -14.32 7.58 21.20
N ILE A 200 -13.25 6.80 21.19
CA ILE A 200 -11.86 7.28 21.25
C ILE A 200 -11.26 7.10 19.86
N GLU A 201 -10.73 8.16 19.28
CA GLU A 201 -9.96 8.10 18.04
C GLU A 201 -8.62 7.41 18.29
N LEU A 202 -8.20 6.57 17.35
CA LEU A 202 -6.93 5.83 17.38
C LEU A 202 -6.08 6.21 16.19
N ASN A 203 -4.86 6.61 16.47
CA ASN A 203 -3.81 6.93 15.52
C ASN A 203 -2.60 6.00 15.68
N PRO A 204 -1.71 5.86 14.68
CA PRO A 204 -0.53 4.99 14.80
C PRO A 204 0.30 5.26 16.06
N GLY A 205 0.52 4.21 16.85
CA GLY A 205 1.19 4.26 18.14
C GLY A 205 0.25 4.25 19.35
N ASP A 206 -1.05 4.52 19.18
CA ASP A 206 -2.02 4.41 20.26
C ASP A 206 -2.25 2.96 20.67
N CYS A 207 -2.42 2.74 21.97
CA CYS A 207 -2.65 1.43 22.54
C CYS A 207 -3.84 1.48 23.51
N ILE A 208 -4.80 0.60 23.31
CA ILE A 208 -5.98 0.41 24.19
C ILE A 208 -5.89 -0.95 24.87
N ASN A 209 -5.97 -0.93 26.20
CA ASN A 209 -6.13 -2.16 26.98
C ASN A 209 -7.62 -2.34 27.30
N ILE A 210 -8.20 -3.42 26.82
CA ILE A 210 -9.61 -3.77 26.99
C ILE A 210 -9.69 -4.95 27.96
N PRO A 211 -10.14 -4.73 29.21
CA PRO A 211 -10.34 -5.82 30.17
C PRO A 211 -11.37 -6.83 29.67
N ALA A 212 -11.31 -8.06 30.16
CA ALA A 212 -12.40 -9.01 29.97
C ALA A 212 -13.73 -8.41 30.48
N GLU A 213 -14.83 -8.90 29.94
CA GLU A 213 -16.23 -8.50 30.25
C GLU A 213 -16.60 -7.07 29.80
N VAL A 214 -15.74 -6.35 29.08
CA VAL A 214 -16.05 -5.03 28.54
C VAL A 214 -16.69 -5.17 27.17
N LYS A 215 -17.95 -4.72 27.03
CA LYS A 215 -18.62 -4.65 25.72
C LYS A 215 -18.11 -3.45 24.95
N HIS A 216 -17.61 -3.70 23.74
CA HIS A 216 -16.96 -2.67 22.93
C HIS A 216 -17.08 -3.00 21.44
N TRP A 217 -16.72 -2.01 20.62
CA TRP A 217 -16.47 -2.17 19.19
C TRP A 217 -15.25 -1.34 18.76
N HIS A 218 -14.70 -1.65 17.59
CA HIS A 218 -13.66 -0.85 16.94
C HIS A 218 -13.81 -0.94 15.41
N GLY A 219 -13.23 0.04 14.71
CA GLY A 219 -13.31 0.11 13.25
C GLY A 219 -12.58 1.31 12.67
N ALA A 220 -12.54 1.40 11.37
CA ALA A 220 -11.95 2.50 10.62
C ALA A 220 -12.74 3.79 10.80
N ALA A 221 -12.10 4.93 10.57
CA ALA A 221 -12.80 6.19 10.36
C ALA A 221 -13.54 6.19 9.00
N PRO A 222 -14.55 7.07 8.79
CA PRO A 222 -15.33 7.08 7.55
C PRO A 222 -14.48 7.35 6.29
N ASP A 223 -13.36 8.04 6.43
CA ASP A 223 -12.49 8.54 5.37
C ASP A 223 -11.08 7.96 5.38
N SER A 224 -10.78 7.01 6.27
CA SER A 224 -9.44 6.44 6.42
C SER A 224 -9.47 4.92 6.54
N TRP A 225 -8.52 4.27 5.90
CA TRP A 225 -8.12 2.91 6.27
C TRP A 225 -7.62 2.89 7.73
N PHE A 226 -7.75 1.75 8.38
CA PHE A 226 -7.32 1.55 9.75
C PHE A 226 -6.74 0.15 9.92
N SER A 227 -5.56 0.04 10.50
CA SER A 227 -4.97 -1.24 10.88
C SER A 227 -4.50 -1.21 12.32
N HIS A 228 -4.80 -2.27 13.04
CA HIS A 228 -4.34 -2.45 14.42
C HIS A 228 -3.94 -3.91 14.67
N PHE A 229 -3.05 -4.13 15.60
CA PHE A 229 -2.91 -5.44 16.21
C PHE A 229 -4.07 -5.68 17.18
N ALA A 230 -4.70 -6.83 17.02
CA ALA A 230 -5.55 -7.44 18.02
C ALA A 230 -4.71 -8.49 18.77
N VAL A 231 -4.40 -8.21 20.02
CA VAL A 231 -3.64 -9.12 20.89
C VAL A 231 -4.61 -9.79 21.84
N GLU A 232 -4.72 -11.11 21.75
CA GLU A 232 -5.52 -11.89 22.68
C GLU A 232 -4.80 -12.02 24.01
N VAL A 233 -5.31 -11.40 25.07
CA VAL A 233 -4.70 -11.48 26.40
C VAL A 233 -4.96 -12.89 26.97
N PRO A 234 -3.93 -13.62 27.39
CA PRO A 234 -4.12 -14.95 28.00
C PRO A 234 -5.01 -14.89 29.25
N GLY A 235 -5.90 -15.88 29.37
CA GLY A 235 -6.83 -15.99 30.50
C GLY A 235 -7.37 -17.41 30.68
N GLU A 236 -8.13 -17.60 31.73
CA GLU A 236 -8.83 -18.85 32.01
C GLU A 236 -10.26 -18.81 31.44
N GLU A 237 -10.68 -19.88 30.81
CA GLU A 237 -12.05 -20.04 30.26
C GLU A 237 -12.42 -18.88 29.32
N ILE A 238 -11.49 -18.50 28.42
CA ILE A 238 -11.70 -17.40 27.46
C ILE A 238 -12.70 -17.77 26.39
N SER A 239 -13.59 -16.83 26.03
CA SER A 239 -14.50 -16.93 24.89
C SER A 239 -14.88 -15.55 24.36
N ASN A 240 -15.35 -15.50 23.11
CA ASN A 240 -15.81 -14.27 22.49
C ASN A 240 -17.33 -14.32 22.27
N GLU A 241 -18.04 -13.28 22.67
CA GLU A 241 -19.46 -13.08 22.38
C GLU A 241 -19.60 -11.95 21.37
N TRP A 242 -20.22 -12.25 20.24
CA TRP A 242 -20.60 -11.26 19.24
C TRP A 242 -22.03 -10.81 19.49
N CYS A 243 -22.18 -9.50 19.71
CA CYS A 243 -23.43 -8.84 19.99
C CYS A 243 -24.02 -8.20 18.71
N GLU A 244 -24.87 -7.20 18.89
CA GLU A 244 -25.54 -6.45 17.83
C GLU A 244 -24.54 -5.62 16.98
N ALA A 245 -24.98 -5.30 15.77
CA ALA A 245 -24.21 -4.43 14.88
C ALA A 245 -24.20 -2.99 15.38
N VAL A 246 -23.07 -2.30 15.19
CA VAL A 246 -23.00 -0.84 15.38
C VAL A 246 -23.78 -0.17 14.26
N THR A 247 -24.86 0.50 14.61
CA THR A 247 -25.76 1.13 13.63
C THR A 247 -25.09 2.31 12.92
N ASP A 248 -25.55 2.63 11.71
CA ASP A 248 -25.08 3.83 10.99
C ASP A 248 -25.37 5.12 11.78
N ALA A 249 -26.44 5.14 12.58
CA ALA A 249 -26.78 6.28 13.44
C ALA A 249 -25.82 6.43 14.62
N GLU A 250 -25.27 5.35 15.15
CA GLU A 250 -24.23 5.37 16.19
C GLU A 250 -22.88 5.76 15.60
N TYR A 251 -22.51 5.08 14.51
CA TYR A 251 -21.27 5.34 13.82
C TYR A 251 -21.19 6.78 13.26
N GLY A 252 -22.29 7.32 12.75
CA GLY A 252 -22.38 8.71 12.27
C GLY A 252 -22.26 9.80 13.36
N LYS A 253 -22.16 9.42 14.64
CA LYS A 253 -21.86 10.37 15.74
C LYS A 253 -20.36 10.55 16.00
N LEU A 254 -19.52 9.76 15.31
CA LEU A 254 -18.07 9.94 15.40
C LEU A 254 -17.71 11.37 14.96
N LYS A 255 -16.79 11.98 15.66
CA LYS A 255 -16.31 13.34 15.32
C LYS A 255 -15.40 13.22 14.07
N ASP A 256 -15.65 14.10 13.10
CA ASP A 256 -14.78 14.32 11.93
C ASP A 256 -13.42 14.90 12.37
#